data_d2fee38202312609ab45cf2625bcbb37
#
_entry.id   d2fee38202312609ab45cf2625bcbb37
#
_cell.length_a   1.000
_cell.length_b   1.000
_cell.length_c   1.000
_cell.angle_alpha   90.00
_cell.angle_beta   90.00
_cell.angle_gamma   90.00
#
_symmetry.space_group_name_H-M   'P 1'
#
loop_
_entity.id
_entity.type
_entity.pdbx_description
1 polymer ?
#
loop_
_entity_poly.entity_id
_entity_poly.type
_entity_poly.pdbx_seq_one_letter_code
_entity_poly.pdbx_strand_id
1 'polypeptide(L)'
;MTSTEFVSDSPASTEAFAAQWAQTLMPDTTVLLYGDLGAGKTTFIRGLARGLGVTEPVRSPTFTLTHEYTIQQPPNLRGLPLFHIDLYRIETAAQLHTLGLDEIFERSGVAAIEWAERLELWGESLPVAHLWGVRLIPTGDAERRIVIECLQKPPAAADTTR
;
A
#
# COMPACT_ATOMS: atom_id res chain seq x y z
N MET A 1 -19.15 -4.37 -1.73
CA MET A 1 -17.73 -4.42 -1.36
C MET A 1 -16.95 -5.17 -2.42
N THR A 2 -15.84 -4.59 -2.82
CA THR A 2 -15.00 -5.21 -3.85
C THR A 2 -13.87 -5.96 -3.19
N SER A 3 -13.74 -7.22 -3.52
CA SER A 3 -12.67 -8.07 -3.01
C SER A 3 -12.10 -8.89 -4.17
N THR A 4 -10.79 -8.99 -4.23
CA THR A 4 -10.08 -9.76 -5.24
C THR A 4 -9.15 -10.73 -4.54
N GLU A 5 -9.10 -11.96 -5.02
CA GLU A 5 -8.22 -12.98 -4.47
C GLU A 5 -7.36 -13.57 -5.58
N PHE A 6 -6.09 -13.75 -5.29
CA PHE A 6 -5.12 -14.32 -6.22
C PHE A 6 -4.20 -15.28 -5.50
N VAL A 7 -3.90 -16.41 -6.13
CA VAL A 7 -2.93 -17.37 -5.60
C VAL A 7 -1.63 -17.21 -6.39
N SER A 8 -0.58 -16.79 -5.68
CA SER A 8 0.76 -16.62 -6.24
C SER A 8 1.61 -17.82 -5.91
N ASP A 9 2.34 -18.36 -6.89
CA ASP A 9 3.21 -19.53 -6.69
C ASP A 9 4.69 -19.15 -6.54
N SER A 10 5.03 -17.87 -6.64
CA SER A 10 6.42 -17.42 -6.60
C SER A 10 6.50 -15.92 -6.34
N PRO A 11 7.66 -15.40 -5.90
CA PRO A 11 7.87 -13.95 -5.83
C PRO A 11 7.62 -13.24 -7.16
N ALA A 12 8.04 -13.85 -8.27
CA ALA A 12 7.81 -13.28 -9.59
C ALA A 12 6.31 -13.17 -9.92
N SER A 13 5.52 -14.16 -9.53
CA SER A 13 4.07 -14.15 -9.70
C SER A 13 3.42 -13.06 -8.86
N THR A 14 3.87 -12.88 -7.61
CA THR A 14 3.41 -11.81 -6.74
C THR A 14 3.71 -10.44 -7.33
N GLU A 15 4.93 -10.24 -7.82
CA GLU A 15 5.32 -8.97 -8.44
C GLU A 15 4.49 -8.67 -9.69
N ALA A 16 4.30 -9.68 -10.54
CA ALA A 16 3.52 -9.51 -11.77
C ALA A 16 2.07 -9.14 -11.47
N PHE A 17 1.47 -9.80 -10.50
CA PHE A 17 0.10 -9.50 -10.07
C PHE A 17 -0.01 -8.08 -9.52
N ALA A 18 0.92 -7.69 -8.65
CA ALA A 18 0.93 -6.34 -8.07
C ALA A 18 1.11 -5.28 -9.15
N ALA A 19 1.99 -5.52 -10.13
CA ALA A 19 2.23 -4.59 -11.23
C ALA A 19 0.98 -4.38 -12.08
N GLN A 20 0.24 -5.46 -12.33
CA GLN A 20 -1.00 -5.39 -13.09
C GLN A 20 -2.07 -4.63 -12.29
N TRP A 21 -2.20 -4.94 -11.02
CA TRP A 21 -3.17 -4.28 -10.14
C TRP A 21 -2.88 -2.78 -10.02
N ALA A 22 -1.61 -2.40 -10.04
CA ALA A 22 -1.19 -0.99 -9.96
C ALA A 22 -1.83 -0.13 -11.04
N GLN A 23 -2.15 -0.71 -12.20
CA GLN A 23 -2.77 0.02 -13.31
C GLN A 23 -4.20 0.48 -13.00
N THR A 24 -4.81 -0.09 -11.97
CA THR A 24 -6.19 0.25 -11.58
C THR A 24 -6.26 1.34 -10.51
N LEU A 25 -5.11 1.77 -9.98
CA LEU A 25 -5.07 2.71 -8.87
C LEU A 25 -5.41 4.12 -9.31
N MET A 26 -5.97 4.87 -8.36
CA MET A 26 -6.35 6.26 -8.54
C MET A 26 -5.46 7.16 -7.67
N PRO A 27 -5.39 8.46 -7.96
CA PRO A 27 -4.73 9.40 -7.04
C PRO A 27 -5.36 9.34 -5.64
N ASP A 28 -4.58 9.70 -4.64
CA ASP A 28 -5.01 9.73 -3.24
C ASP A 28 -5.42 8.33 -2.76
N THR A 29 -4.55 7.36 -3.05
CA THR A 29 -4.73 5.95 -2.65
C THR A 29 -3.72 5.58 -1.59
N THR A 30 -4.18 4.87 -0.56
CA THR A 30 -3.32 4.22 0.42
C THR A 30 -3.57 2.73 0.40
N VAL A 31 -2.49 1.96 0.32
CA VAL A 31 -2.50 0.50 0.31
C VAL A 31 -1.90 0.01 1.61
N LEU A 32 -2.71 -0.67 2.41
CA LEU A 32 -2.30 -1.22 3.70
C LEU A 32 -1.93 -2.69 3.53
N LEU A 33 -0.68 -3.03 3.83
CA LEU A 33 -0.20 -4.40 3.65
C LEU A 33 -0.11 -5.12 4.99
N TYR A 34 -0.74 -6.27 5.03
CA TYR A 34 -0.79 -7.15 6.20
C TYR A 34 -0.16 -8.50 5.86
N GLY A 35 0.51 -9.08 6.81
CA GLY A 35 1.13 -10.38 6.66
C GLY A 35 2.31 -10.51 7.61
N ASP A 36 2.62 -11.74 7.99
CA ASP A 36 3.74 -12.02 8.87
C ASP A 36 5.07 -11.71 8.19
N LEU A 37 6.12 -11.65 8.97
CA LEU A 37 7.47 -11.46 8.44
C LEU A 37 7.75 -12.52 7.38
N GLY A 38 8.21 -12.11 6.22
CA GLY A 38 8.48 -13.02 5.10
C GLY A 38 7.26 -13.39 4.27
N ALA A 39 6.10 -12.80 4.53
CA ALA A 39 4.89 -13.09 3.74
C ALA A 39 4.93 -12.54 2.32
N GLY A 40 5.86 -11.62 2.02
CA GLY A 40 6.01 -11.06 0.69
C GLY A 40 5.50 -9.63 0.53
N LYS A 41 5.34 -8.90 1.62
CA LYS A 41 4.86 -7.51 1.59
C LYS A 41 5.77 -6.62 0.74
N THR A 42 7.07 -6.70 0.98
CA THR A 42 8.04 -5.91 0.19
C THR A 42 8.06 -6.36 -1.27
N THR A 43 7.91 -7.65 -1.53
CA THR A 43 7.80 -8.19 -2.89
C THR A 43 6.59 -7.60 -3.61
N PHE A 44 5.45 -7.52 -2.92
CA PHE A 44 4.24 -6.92 -3.48
C PHE A 44 4.48 -5.44 -3.81
N ILE A 45 5.09 -4.69 -2.91
CA ILE A 45 5.38 -3.26 -3.13
C ILE A 45 6.35 -3.08 -4.29
N ARG A 46 7.33 -3.97 -4.42
CA ARG A 46 8.28 -3.94 -5.53
C ARG A 46 7.56 -4.10 -6.87
N GLY A 47 6.59 -5.02 -6.92
CA GLY A 47 5.75 -5.20 -8.10
C GLY A 47 4.85 -3.99 -8.36
N LEU A 48 4.26 -3.44 -7.31
CA LEU A 48 3.44 -2.23 -7.40
C LEU A 48 4.24 -1.07 -8.01
N ALA A 49 5.45 -0.85 -7.49
CA ALA A 49 6.33 0.20 -7.98
C ALA A 49 6.69 -0.02 -9.45
N ARG A 50 6.98 -1.27 -9.84
CA ARG A 50 7.27 -1.59 -11.23
C ARG A 50 6.08 -1.26 -12.13
N GLY A 51 4.87 -1.62 -11.71
CA GLY A 51 3.65 -1.28 -12.45
C GLY A 51 3.41 0.22 -12.57
N LEU A 52 3.89 0.98 -11.60
CA LEU A 52 3.81 2.45 -11.61
C LEU A 52 4.99 3.10 -12.32
N GLY A 53 5.84 2.31 -12.98
CA GLY A 53 6.94 2.82 -13.79
C GLY A 53 8.11 3.39 -13.00
N VAL A 54 8.24 3.04 -11.73
CA VAL A 54 9.38 3.44 -10.91
C VAL A 54 10.63 2.73 -11.43
N THR A 55 11.66 3.51 -11.77
CA THR A 55 12.89 2.98 -12.34
C THR A 55 13.97 2.73 -11.31
N GLU A 56 13.84 3.32 -10.13
CA GLU A 56 14.80 3.16 -9.04
C GLU A 56 14.59 1.81 -8.35
N PRO A 57 15.66 1.21 -7.80
CA PRO A 57 15.50 0.00 -7.00
C PRO A 57 14.65 0.27 -5.77
N VAL A 58 13.64 -0.56 -5.56
CA VAL A 58 12.77 -0.45 -4.39
C VAL A 58 13.36 -1.26 -3.25
N ARG A 59 13.62 -0.59 -2.13
CA ARG A 59 14.19 -1.20 -0.94
C ARG A 59 13.31 -0.89 0.26
N SER A 60 13.28 -1.83 1.21
CA SER A 60 12.57 -1.61 2.45
C SER A 60 13.18 -0.42 3.21
N PRO A 61 12.37 0.55 3.66
CA PRO A 61 12.87 1.73 4.37
C PRO A 61 13.17 1.40 5.83
N THR A 62 14.27 0.70 6.10
CA THR A 62 14.59 0.15 7.41
C THR A 62 14.89 1.23 8.46
N PHE A 63 15.60 2.28 8.08
CA PHE A 63 16.03 3.31 9.03
C PHE A 63 15.26 4.61 8.90
N THR A 64 14.89 4.98 7.67
CA THR A 64 14.18 6.24 7.41
C THR A 64 12.67 6.11 7.55
N LEU A 65 12.16 4.88 7.62
CA LEU A 65 10.74 4.53 7.70
C LEU A 65 9.93 4.89 6.46
N THR A 66 10.42 5.76 5.59
CA THR A 66 9.73 6.21 4.39
C THR A 66 10.69 6.41 3.22
N HIS A 67 10.36 5.86 2.06
CA HIS A 67 11.02 6.17 0.79
C HIS A 67 9.98 6.76 -0.16
N GLU A 68 10.42 7.75 -0.95
CA GLU A 68 9.58 8.38 -1.95
C GLU A 68 10.12 8.10 -3.35
N TYR A 69 9.23 7.72 -4.27
CA TYR A 69 9.54 7.48 -5.68
C TYR A 69 8.59 8.29 -6.54
N THR A 70 8.98 8.56 -7.79
CA THR A 70 8.11 9.27 -8.72
C THR A 70 7.41 8.28 -9.65
N ILE A 71 6.09 8.39 -9.73
CA ILE A 71 5.25 7.53 -10.58
C ILE A 71 5.34 8.02 -12.02
N GLN A 72 5.51 7.08 -12.97
CA GLN A 72 5.62 7.40 -14.38
C GLN A 72 4.38 6.96 -15.16
N GLN A 73 3.60 6.02 -14.64
CA GLN A 73 2.39 5.48 -15.28
C GLN A 73 1.46 4.89 -14.23
N PRO A 74 0.15 4.74 -14.47
CA PRO A 74 -0.56 5.16 -15.68
C PRO A 74 -0.69 6.69 -15.76
N PRO A 75 -1.26 7.23 -16.86
CA PRO A 75 -1.32 8.69 -17.07
C PRO A 75 -1.96 9.48 -15.94
N ASN A 76 -3.00 8.93 -15.30
CA ASN A 76 -3.68 9.62 -14.19
C ASN A 76 -2.83 9.73 -12.93
N LEU A 77 -1.75 8.97 -12.82
CA LEU A 77 -0.85 8.99 -11.66
C LEU A 77 0.52 9.59 -11.98
N ARG A 78 0.81 9.85 -13.26
CA ARG A 78 2.12 10.33 -13.69
C ARG A 78 2.52 11.61 -12.96
N GLY A 79 3.74 11.61 -12.41
CA GLY A 79 4.29 12.75 -11.70
C GLY A 79 3.93 12.79 -10.23
N LEU A 80 2.98 11.98 -9.78
CA LEU A 80 2.64 11.89 -8.36
C LEU A 80 3.66 11.00 -7.63
N PRO A 81 3.79 11.16 -6.31
CA PRO A 81 4.71 10.33 -5.54
C PRO A 81 4.12 8.96 -5.20
N LEU A 82 5.00 7.96 -5.15
CA LEU A 82 4.74 6.69 -4.49
C LEU A 82 5.55 6.69 -3.20
N PHE A 83 4.88 6.56 -2.07
CA PHE A 83 5.55 6.43 -0.78
C PHE A 83 5.56 4.97 -0.35
N HIS A 84 6.73 4.46 0.01
CA HIS A 84 6.87 3.16 0.66
C HIS A 84 7.17 3.42 2.13
N ILE A 85 6.28 3.00 3.00
CA ILE A 85 6.34 3.28 4.43
C ILE A 85 6.38 1.95 5.18
N ASP A 86 7.29 1.83 6.15
CA ASP A 86 7.41 0.64 6.99
C ASP A 86 7.24 1.04 8.44
N LEU A 87 6.17 0.58 9.08
CA LEU A 87 5.84 0.92 10.46
C LEU A 87 6.35 -0.12 11.46
N TYR A 88 7.21 -1.03 11.05
CA TYR A 88 7.69 -2.11 11.93
C TYR A 88 8.23 -1.61 13.27
N ARG A 89 8.95 -0.48 13.26
CA ARG A 89 9.60 0.07 14.45
C ARG A 89 8.72 1.04 15.23
N ILE A 90 7.53 1.31 14.77
CA ILE A 90 6.61 2.22 15.46
C ILE A 90 5.96 1.48 16.63
N GLU A 91 6.09 2.03 17.82
CA GLU A 91 5.54 1.44 19.05
C GLU A 91 4.52 2.35 19.73
N THR A 92 4.58 3.66 19.46
CA THR A 92 3.70 4.63 20.13
C THR A 92 3.01 5.54 19.13
N ALA A 93 1.87 6.11 19.54
CA ALA A 93 1.16 7.10 18.73
C ALA A 93 2.03 8.33 18.45
N ALA A 94 2.83 8.75 19.43
CA ALA A 94 3.72 9.91 19.26
C ALA A 94 4.73 9.66 18.14
N GLN A 95 5.33 8.45 18.08
CA GLN A 95 6.24 8.08 17.01
C GLN A 95 5.53 8.12 15.65
N LEU A 96 4.31 7.59 15.61
CA LEU A 96 3.54 7.56 14.37
C LEU A 96 3.27 8.97 13.86
N HIS A 97 2.86 9.88 14.74
CA HIS A 97 2.57 11.26 14.36
C HIS A 97 3.80 12.05 13.93
N THR A 98 5.01 11.64 14.33
CA THR A 98 6.24 12.32 13.90
C THR A 98 6.69 11.94 12.49
N LEU A 99 6.08 10.94 11.88
CA LEU A 99 6.45 10.50 10.52
C LEU A 99 6.00 11.46 9.42
N GLY A 100 5.10 12.38 9.71
CA GLY A 100 4.58 13.29 8.70
C GLY A 100 3.58 12.62 7.76
N LEU A 101 2.82 11.64 8.24
CA LEU A 101 1.83 10.94 7.41
C LEU A 101 0.76 11.90 6.87
N ASP A 102 0.36 12.92 7.64
CA ASP A 102 -0.60 13.91 7.17
C ASP A 102 -0.11 14.60 5.90
N GLU A 103 1.16 15.00 5.88
CA GLU A 103 1.76 15.64 4.72
C GLU A 103 1.85 14.68 3.55
N ILE A 104 2.15 13.41 3.82
CA ILE A 104 2.20 12.37 2.79
C ILE A 104 0.83 12.20 2.14
N PHE A 105 -0.22 12.11 2.95
CA PHE A 105 -1.59 11.94 2.43
C PHE A 105 -2.03 13.16 1.61
N GLU A 106 -1.63 14.36 1.99
CA GLU A 106 -1.96 15.59 1.25
C GLU A 106 -1.34 15.63 -0.14
N ARG A 107 -0.28 14.86 -0.39
CA ARG A 107 0.38 14.81 -1.70
C ARG A 107 -0.46 14.08 -2.76
N SER A 108 -1.53 13.41 -2.36
CA SER A 108 -2.51 12.76 -3.25
C SER A 108 -1.94 11.73 -4.21
N GLY A 109 -0.80 11.15 -3.87
CA GLY A 109 -0.18 10.08 -4.65
C GLY A 109 -0.67 8.71 -4.22
N VAL A 110 0.25 7.76 -4.16
CA VAL A 110 0.01 6.41 -3.66
C VAL A 110 0.93 6.16 -2.48
N ALA A 111 0.39 5.70 -1.37
CA ALA A 111 1.16 5.30 -0.21
C ALA A 111 0.98 3.80 0.01
N ALA A 112 2.08 3.05 0.09
CA ALA A 112 2.07 1.62 0.40
C ALA A 112 2.72 1.44 1.77
N ILE A 113 1.95 0.93 2.73
CA ILE A 113 2.33 0.88 4.14
C ILE A 113 2.45 -0.56 4.61
N GLU A 114 3.66 -0.97 4.98
CA GLU A 114 3.91 -2.27 5.62
C GLU A 114 3.70 -2.15 7.13
N TRP A 115 3.34 -3.26 7.77
CA TRP A 115 3.00 -3.31 9.18
C TRP A 115 1.85 -2.35 9.50
N ALA A 116 0.84 -2.40 8.63
CA ALA A 116 -0.29 -1.49 8.68
C ALA A 116 -1.13 -1.64 9.96
N GLU A 117 -1.03 -2.75 10.67
CA GLU A 117 -1.67 -2.94 11.97
C GLU A 117 -1.24 -1.89 12.99
N ARG A 118 -0.05 -1.28 12.80
CA ARG A 118 0.41 -0.19 13.66
C ARG A 118 -0.44 1.07 13.52
N LEU A 119 -1.23 1.18 12.44
CA LEU A 119 -2.10 2.33 12.23
C LEU A 119 -3.28 2.37 13.21
N GLU A 120 -3.50 1.34 14.01
CA GLU A 120 -4.43 1.41 15.12
C GLU A 120 -4.05 2.54 16.07
N LEU A 121 -2.75 2.85 16.15
CA LEU A 121 -2.25 3.96 16.97
C LEU A 121 -2.65 5.33 16.43
N TRP A 122 -3.10 5.41 15.18
CA TRP A 122 -3.58 6.66 14.57
C TRP A 122 -4.86 7.15 15.25
N GLY A 123 -5.73 6.22 15.62
CA GLY A 123 -6.92 6.51 16.43
C GLY A 123 -8.11 7.08 15.69
N GLU A 124 -7.99 7.29 14.39
CA GLU A 124 -9.08 7.85 13.56
C GLU A 124 -8.97 7.35 12.12
N SER A 125 -9.96 7.68 11.30
CA SER A 125 -9.94 7.32 9.88
C SER A 125 -8.82 8.05 9.15
N LEU A 126 -8.21 7.37 8.17
CA LEU A 126 -7.17 7.99 7.35
C LEU A 126 -7.82 8.97 6.38
N PRO A 127 -7.22 10.16 6.20
CA PRO A 127 -7.77 11.20 5.32
C PRO A 127 -7.40 10.96 3.85
N VAL A 128 -7.83 9.82 3.30
CA VAL A 128 -7.54 9.43 1.93
C VAL A 128 -8.81 9.05 1.20
N ALA A 129 -8.83 9.25 -0.12
CA ALA A 129 -10.01 8.98 -0.93
C ALA A 129 -10.20 7.48 -1.18
N HIS A 130 -9.11 6.75 -1.34
CA HIS A 130 -9.14 5.33 -1.65
C HIS A 130 -8.25 4.57 -0.69
N LEU A 131 -8.82 3.57 -0.02
CA LEU A 131 -8.08 2.77 0.95
C LEU A 131 -8.26 1.29 0.63
N TRP A 132 -7.13 0.60 0.41
CA TRP A 132 -7.11 -0.80 0.09
C TRP A 132 -6.36 -1.58 1.17
N GLY A 133 -6.89 -2.72 1.53
CA GLY A 133 -6.19 -3.68 2.38
C GLY A 133 -5.68 -4.84 1.53
N VAL A 134 -4.42 -5.18 1.69
CA VAL A 134 -3.79 -6.30 1.01
C VAL A 134 -3.25 -7.25 2.05
N ARG A 135 -3.76 -8.47 2.07
CA ARG A 135 -3.27 -9.52 2.95
C ARG A 135 -2.50 -10.54 2.15
N LEU A 136 -1.32 -10.88 2.64
CA LEU A 136 -0.49 -11.92 2.06
C LEU A 136 -0.39 -13.08 3.05
N ILE A 137 -0.93 -14.22 2.65
CA ILE A 137 -1.06 -15.39 3.52
C ILE A 137 -0.24 -16.53 2.91
N PRO A 138 0.87 -16.94 3.56
CA PRO A 138 1.62 -18.11 3.09
C PRO A 138 0.77 -19.37 3.17
N THR A 139 0.72 -20.13 2.06
CA THR A 139 -0.01 -21.39 1.99
C THR A 139 0.91 -22.56 1.62
N GLY A 140 2.20 -22.27 1.39
CA GLY A 140 3.24 -23.22 1.08
C GLY A 140 4.57 -22.49 1.08
N ASP A 141 5.66 -23.14 0.71
CA ASP A 141 7.00 -22.55 0.77
C ASP A 141 7.10 -21.27 -0.09
N ALA A 142 6.60 -21.34 -1.31
CA ALA A 142 6.63 -20.20 -2.23
C ALA A 142 5.22 -19.70 -2.57
N GLU A 143 4.20 -20.41 -2.16
CA GLU A 143 2.82 -20.06 -2.49
C GLU A 143 2.23 -19.07 -1.50
N ARG A 144 1.52 -18.09 -2.05
CA ARG A 144 0.85 -17.05 -1.25
C ARG A 144 -0.57 -16.86 -1.74
N ARG A 145 -1.48 -16.72 -0.80
CA ARG A 145 -2.83 -16.27 -1.10
C ARG A 145 -2.86 -14.77 -0.85
N ILE A 146 -3.23 -14.01 -1.86
CA ILE A 146 -3.27 -12.55 -1.79
C ILE A 146 -4.72 -12.13 -1.84
N VAL A 147 -5.18 -11.41 -0.82
CA VAL A 147 -6.55 -10.93 -0.73
C VAL A 147 -6.53 -9.40 -0.71
N ILE A 148 -7.19 -8.78 -1.68
CA ILE A 148 -7.28 -7.32 -1.78
C ILE A 148 -8.71 -6.89 -1.54
N GLU A 149 -8.92 -5.99 -0.58
CA GLU A 149 -10.24 -5.49 -0.21
C GLU A 149 -10.26 -3.97 -0.24
N CYS A 150 -11.35 -3.42 -0.75
CA CYS A 150 -11.60 -1.99 -0.66
C CYS A 150 -12.13 -1.69 0.75
N LEU A 151 -11.34 -0.96 1.54
CA LEU A 151 -11.68 -0.64 2.93
C LEU A 151 -12.40 0.69 3.07
N GLN A 152 -12.22 1.59 2.10
CA GLN A 152 -12.84 2.90 2.12
C GLN A 152 -13.20 3.27 0.70
N LYS A 153 -14.43 3.71 0.51
CA LYS A 153 -14.89 4.21 -0.77
C LYS A 153 -14.84 5.73 -0.77
N PRO A 154 -14.67 6.35 -1.93
CA PRO A 154 -14.84 7.80 -2.03
C PRO A 154 -16.20 8.19 -1.46
N PRO A 155 -16.35 9.41 -0.89
CA PRO A 155 -17.64 9.88 -0.41
C PRO A 155 -18.66 9.80 -1.55
N ALA A 156 -19.73 9.06 -1.34
CA ALA A 156 -20.82 8.92 -2.30
C ALA A 156 -22.06 9.60 -1.73
N ALA A 157 -22.98 9.97 -2.61
CA ALA A 157 -24.24 10.57 -2.19
C ALA A 157 -24.98 9.70 -1.17
N ALA A 158 -24.83 8.37 -1.28
CA ALA A 158 -25.45 7.44 -0.34
C ALA A 158 -24.96 7.61 1.09
N ASP A 159 -23.74 8.09 1.26
CA ASP A 159 -23.16 8.27 2.59
C ASP A 159 -23.72 9.49 3.31
N THR A 160 -24.31 10.41 2.56
CA THR A 160 -24.89 11.61 3.12
C THR A 160 -26.35 11.43 3.55
N THR A 161 -26.94 10.30 3.24
CA THR A 161 -28.33 10.02 3.57
C THR A 161 -28.52 9.30 4.89
N ARG A 162 -27.47 9.10 5.62
CA ARG A 162 -27.50 8.40 6.91
C ARG A 162 -27.78 9.33 8.07
#